data_98437dde80e74f1716cea96b9efd722a
#
_entry.id   98437dde80e74f1716cea96b9efd722a
#
_cell.length_a   1.000
_cell.length_b   1.000
_cell.length_c   1.000
_cell.angle_alpha   90.00
_cell.angle_beta   90.00
_cell.angle_gamma   90.00
#
_symmetry.space_group_name_H-M   'P 1'
#
loop_
_entity.id
_entity.type
_entity.pdbx_description
1 polymer ?
#
loop_
_entity_poly.entity_id
_entity_poly.type
_entity_poly.pdbx_seq_one_letter_code
_entity_poly.pdbx_strand_id
1 'polypeptide(L)'
;NDNEVENDFDVLFGERREKPFKSKSIIARSAMSDGSISPEGTRAFVQGSFIGGFPINSGEGGVTSNFFVTHENYDSKYMTIVDSSSLNKSIKRVAKFLFNGAIAADVYRKLVFKNDPEAETYILDMNKKQFYRPNWDAPLEVFPKEVPSDMPDIVFQISSGLYGTRDKNGKFDAYRYQKVMSFCQMTEIKIAQGAKQTGGKLSGQKVTPAIAYYRNVEAYKDVFSPNRFPYANSIEELFDFIGTLQELSGKPVGMKIVISDMQNIEPYAKEIKRRVDLGIDAYPDYITLDSGSGGSATAQLEMTERAGLTVR
;
A
#
# COMPACT_ATOMS: atom_id res chain seq x y z
N ASN A 1 18.06 -30.84 22.40
CA ASN A 1 18.74 -29.55 22.57
C ASN A 1 18.35 -28.65 21.43
N ASP A 2 17.13 -28.11 21.51
CA ASP A 2 16.70 -27.04 20.63
C ASP A 2 17.37 -25.77 21.15
N ASN A 3 18.56 -25.47 20.63
CA ASN A 3 19.14 -24.15 20.74
C ASN A 3 18.22 -23.26 19.91
N GLU A 4 17.27 -22.58 20.56
CA GLU A 4 16.67 -21.39 19.99
C GLU A 4 17.82 -20.43 19.68
N VAL A 5 18.16 -20.33 18.41
CA VAL A 5 19.00 -19.24 17.93
C VAL A 5 18.17 -17.99 18.14
N GLU A 6 18.54 -17.16 19.10
CA GLU A 6 17.98 -15.82 19.20
C GLU A 6 18.22 -15.14 17.85
N ASN A 7 17.18 -15.03 17.05
CA ASN A 7 17.21 -14.33 15.78
C ASN A 7 17.21 -12.82 16.05
N ASP A 8 18.39 -12.26 16.17
CA ASP A 8 18.62 -10.82 16.30
C ASP A 8 18.62 -10.14 14.92
N PHE A 9 17.57 -10.39 14.14
CA PHE A 9 17.36 -9.78 12.80
C PHE A 9 16.39 -8.60 12.83
N ASP A 10 16.14 -8.04 14.00
CA ASP A 10 15.26 -6.90 14.15
C ASP A 10 15.87 -5.65 13.48
N VAL A 11 15.10 -5.03 12.61
CA VAL A 11 15.47 -3.78 11.94
C VAL A 11 14.57 -2.66 12.44
N LEU A 12 15.16 -1.62 13.03
CA LEU A 12 14.44 -0.45 13.51
C LEU A 12 14.43 0.65 12.45
N PHE A 13 13.23 1.07 12.04
CA PHE A 13 13.02 2.20 11.14
C PHE A 13 12.50 3.40 11.93
N GLY A 14 13.05 4.58 11.63
CA GLY A 14 12.57 5.84 12.19
C GLY A 14 12.72 5.93 13.71
N GLU A 15 13.87 5.60 14.26
CA GLU A 15 14.16 5.68 15.71
C GLU A 15 13.78 7.03 16.33
N ARG A 16 13.84 8.09 15.54
CA ARG A 16 13.53 9.48 15.94
C ARG A 16 12.03 9.81 15.89
N ARG A 17 11.19 8.91 15.39
CA ARG A 17 9.75 9.13 15.23
C ARG A 17 9.00 8.80 16.50
N GLU A 18 7.82 9.40 16.65
CA GLU A 18 6.91 9.10 17.78
C GLU A 18 6.52 7.61 17.81
N LYS A 19 6.34 7.03 16.61
CA LYS A 19 5.95 5.64 16.41
C LYS A 19 6.95 4.95 15.47
N PRO A 20 8.15 4.61 15.97
CA PRO A 20 9.12 3.87 15.19
C PRO A 20 8.58 2.49 14.81
N PHE A 21 9.05 1.92 13.71
CA PHE A 21 8.68 0.56 13.30
C PHE A 21 9.85 -0.39 13.47
N LYS A 22 9.64 -1.45 14.26
CA LYS A 22 10.59 -2.54 14.44
C LYS A 22 10.15 -3.75 13.61
N SER A 23 10.82 -3.99 12.50
CA SER A 23 10.61 -5.17 11.67
C SER A 23 11.32 -6.37 12.30
N LYS A 24 10.62 -7.49 12.41
CA LYS A 24 11.19 -8.77 12.87
C LYS A 24 11.89 -9.55 11.75
N SER A 25 11.94 -8.99 10.56
CA SER A 25 12.50 -9.66 9.38
C SER A 25 13.35 -8.70 8.55
N ILE A 26 14.50 -9.20 8.08
CA ILE A 26 15.34 -8.53 7.07
C ILE A 26 14.80 -8.70 5.65
N ILE A 27 13.79 -9.55 5.47
CA ILE A 27 13.13 -9.79 4.19
C ILE A 27 11.77 -9.10 4.21
N ALA A 28 11.41 -8.46 3.11
CA ALA A 28 10.09 -7.86 2.90
C ALA A 28 9.59 -8.16 1.49
N ARG A 29 8.28 -8.19 1.32
CA ARG A 29 7.70 -8.28 -0.03
C ARG A 29 7.71 -6.89 -0.66
N SER A 30 8.34 -6.79 -1.82
CA SER A 30 8.47 -5.53 -2.58
C SER A 30 7.13 -5.00 -3.09
N ALA A 31 7.13 -3.73 -3.52
CA ALA A 31 5.95 -3.02 -3.99
C ALA A 31 5.28 -3.68 -5.21
N MET A 32 4.05 -4.14 -5.05
CA MET A 32 3.15 -4.58 -6.12
C MET A 32 1.73 -4.13 -5.76
N SER A 33 1.15 -3.26 -6.58
CA SER A 33 -0.22 -2.80 -6.33
C SER A 33 -1.25 -3.90 -6.62
N ASP A 34 -2.37 -3.88 -5.89
CA ASP A 34 -3.48 -4.82 -6.08
C ASP A 34 -3.98 -4.85 -7.53
N GLY A 35 -4.01 -3.69 -8.20
CA GLY A 35 -4.38 -3.63 -9.61
C GLY A 35 -3.33 -4.15 -10.60
N SER A 36 -2.11 -4.49 -10.15
CA SER A 36 -1.05 -5.10 -11.00
C SER A 36 -1.01 -6.62 -10.91
N ILE A 37 -1.54 -7.18 -9.84
CA ILE A 37 -1.74 -8.62 -9.62
C ILE A 37 -3.22 -8.88 -9.36
N SER A 38 -3.63 -10.13 -9.23
CA SER A 38 -5.04 -10.42 -8.93
C SER A 38 -5.37 -10.16 -7.44
N PRO A 39 -6.65 -9.90 -7.11
CA PRO A 39 -7.10 -9.81 -5.72
C PRO A 39 -6.74 -11.05 -4.89
N GLU A 40 -6.80 -12.25 -5.49
CA GLU A 40 -6.42 -13.51 -4.84
C GLU A 40 -4.92 -13.54 -4.54
N GLY A 41 -4.09 -13.09 -5.48
CA GLY A 41 -2.64 -12.96 -5.31
C GLY A 41 -2.32 -11.98 -4.19
N THR A 42 -2.97 -10.83 -4.15
CA THR A 42 -2.80 -9.85 -3.07
C THR A 42 -3.15 -10.45 -1.72
N ARG A 43 -4.30 -11.11 -1.58
CA ARG A 43 -4.71 -11.78 -0.33
C ARG A 43 -3.73 -12.86 0.11
N ALA A 44 -3.24 -13.69 -0.83
CA ALA A 44 -2.26 -14.72 -0.52
C ALA A 44 -0.94 -14.12 0.01
N PHE A 45 -0.45 -13.03 -0.60
CA PHE A 45 0.73 -12.33 -0.11
C PHE A 45 0.50 -11.69 1.25
N VAL A 46 -0.65 -11.07 1.48
CA VAL A 46 -1.01 -10.46 2.77
C VAL A 46 -1.05 -11.52 3.88
N GLN A 47 -1.73 -12.64 3.64
CA GLN A 47 -1.76 -13.75 4.60
C GLN A 47 -0.37 -14.35 4.84
N GLY A 48 0.41 -14.56 3.77
CA GLY A 48 1.78 -15.08 3.88
C GLY A 48 2.69 -14.13 4.66
N SER A 49 2.58 -12.82 4.43
CA SER A 49 3.30 -11.78 5.18
C SER A 49 2.92 -11.79 6.66
N PHE A 50 1.63 -11.85 6.97
CA PHE A 50 1.14 -11.91 8.34
C PHE A 50 1.63 -13.16 9.08
N ILE A 51 1.51 -14.34 8.47
CA ILE A 51 1.97 -15.60 9.05
C ILE A 51 3.49 -15.64 9.20
N GLY A 52 4.21 -15.14 8.18
CA GLY A 52 5.67 -15.15 8.16
C GLY A 52 6.33 -14.01 8.94
N GLY A 53 5.57 -13.05 9.45
CA GLY A 53 6.08 -11.93 10.25
C GLY A 53 7.02 -11.00 9.48
N PHE A 54 6.84 -10.84 8.16
CA PHE A 54 7.66 -9.94 7.35
C PHE A 54 6.82 -8.81 6.71
N PRO A 55 7.40 -7.62 6.52
CA PRO A 55 6.68 -6.47 5.96
C PRO A 55 6.24 -6.68 4.50
N ILE A 56 5.10 -6.08 4.16
CA ILE A 56 4.56 -6.07 2.80
C ILE A 56 4.35 -4.64 2.31
N ASN A 57 4.90 -4.30 1.14
CA ASN A 57 4.67 -3.00 0.52
C ASN A 57 3.38 -3.02 -0.31
N SER A 58 2.52 -2.02 -0.11
CA SER A 58 1.21 -1.91 -0.77
C SER A 58 1.30 -1.69 -2.29
N GLY A 59 2.44 -1.20 -2.76
CA GLY A 59 2.53 -0.62 -4.09
C GLY A 59 1.74 0.69 -4.21
N GLU A 60 1.81 1.32 -5.35
CA GLU A 60 1.27 2.67 -5.60
C GLU A 60 -0.25 2.74 -5.82
N GLY A 61 -0.96 1.62 -5.71
CA GLY A 61 -2.40 1.54 -5.97
C GLY A 61 -3.30 1.95 -4.81
N GLY A 62 -2.74 2.27 -3.66
CA GLY A 62 -3.47 2.47 -2.41
C GLY A 62 -3.68 1.16 -1.64
N VAL A 63 -4.18 1.26 -0.42
CA VAL A 63 -4.52 0.12 0.43
C VAL A 63 -5.97 -0.27 0.17
N THR A 64 -6.15 -1.41 -0.51
CA THR A 64 -7.48 -1.96 -0.83
C THR A 64 -7.99 -2.86 0.28
N SER A 65 -9.26 -3.27 0.21
CA SER A 65 -9.82 -4.23 1.15
C SER A 65 -9.02 -5.56 1.21
N ASN A 66 -8.33 -5.92 0.12
CA ASN A 66 -7.53 -7.15 0.08
C ASN A 66 -6.38 -7.16 1.08
N PHE A 67 -5.92 -6.00 1.54
CA PHE A 67 -4.93 -5.87 2.61
C PHE A 67 -5.51 -6.12 4.01
N PHE A 68 -6.84 -6.21 4.14
CA PHE A 68 -7.54 -6.44 5.41
C PHE A 68 -7.97 -7.90 5.60
N VAL A 69 -7.48 -8.82 4.78
CA VAL A 69 -7.92 -10.24 4.82
C VAL A 69 -7.60 -10.94 6.15
N THR A 70 -6.62 -10.45 6.90
CA THR A 70 -6.27 -10.95 8.24
C THR A 70 -6.97 -10.18 9.36
N HIS A 71 -7.63 -9.05 9.05
CA HIS A 71 -8.26 -8.19 10.04
C HIS A 71 -9.63 -8.75 10.45
N GLU A 72 -9.71 -9.23 11.70
CA GLU A 72 -10.92 -9.87 12.23
C GLU A 72 -11.67 -9.00 13.25
N ASN A 73 -10.96 -8.06 13.90
CA ASN A 73 -11.50 -7.25 14.99
C ASN A 73 -11.90 -5.84 14.54
N TYR A 74 -12.47 -5.72 13.35
CA TYR A 74 -12.89 -4.45 12.80
C TYR A 74 -14.16 -3.86 13.42
N ASP A 75 -14.26 -2.53 13.48
CA ASP A 75 -15.39 -1.78 14.00
C ASP A 75 -16.20 -1.18 12.82
N SER A 76 -17.52 -1.24 12.92
CA SER A 76 -18.46 -0.63 11.97
C SER A 76 -18.34 0.89 11.86
N LYS A 77 -17.67 1.55 12.79
CA LYS A 77 -17.40 3.00 12.72
C LYS A 77 -16.46 3.37 11.58
N TYR A 78 -15.45 2.52 11.30
CA TYR A 78 -14.49 2.74 10.23
C TYR A 78 -14.54 1.66 9.13
N MET A 79 -15.43 0.68 9.25
CA MET A 79 -15.70 -0.33 8.23
C MET A 79 -17.15 -0.25 7.77
N THR A 80 -17.37 -0.31 6.47
CA THR A 80 -18.70 -0.60 5.93
C THR A 80 -18.89 -2.11 5.95
N ILE A 81 -19.94 -2.57 6.63
CA ILE A 81 -20.25 -4.00 6.82
C ILE A 81 -21.59 -4.31 6.17
N VAL A 82 -21.62 -5.34 5.34
CA VAL A 82 -22.85 -5.85 4.71
C VAL A 82 -23.06 -7.29 5.15
N ASP A 83 -24.17 -7.51 5.86
CA ASP A 83 -24.55 -8.85 6.32
C ASP A 83 -25.05 -9.72 5.16
N SER A 84 -24.49 -10.91 5.04
CA SER A 84 -24.94 -11.93 4.06
C SER A 84 -26.08 -12.81 4.59
N SER A 85 -26.59 -12.55 5.79
CA SER A 85 -27.63 -13.39 6.43
C SER A 85 -28.96 -13.40 5.65
N SER A 86 -29.24 -12.33 4.89
CA SER A 86 -30.43 -12.21 4.03
C SER A 86 -30.48 -13.22 2.88
N LEU A 87 -29.37 -13.90 2.55
CA LEU A 87 -29.37 -14.96 1.56
C LEU A 87 -30.10 -16.20 2.07
N ASN A 88 -31.01 -16.72 1.25
CA ASN A 88 -31.73 -17.94 1.55
C ASN A 88 -30.74 -19.07 1.93
N LYS A 89 -31.04 -19.80 3.02
CA LYS A 89 -30.22 -20.92 3.53
C LYS A 89 -29.96 -22.00 2.47
N SER A 90 -30.91 -22.23 1.56
CA SER A 90 -30.78 -23.19 0.46
C SER A 90 -29.73 -22.71 -0.56
N ILE A 91 -29.73 -21.44 -0.93
CA ILE A 91 -28.73 -20.85 -1.83
C ILE A 91 -27.34 -20.95 -1.21
N LYS A 92 -27.19 -20.65 0.09
CA LYS A 92 -25.92 -20.78 0.82
C LYS A 92 -25.37 -22.21 0.79
N ARG A 93 -26.26 -23.23 0.98
CA ARG A 93 -25.87 -24.66 0.92
C ARG A 93 -25.40 -25.06 -0.47
N VAL A 94 -26.14 -24.68 -1.51
CA VAL A 94 -25.79 -24.98 -2.90
C VAL A 94 -24.48 -24.35 -3.29
N ALA A 95 -24.28 -23.05 -2.99
CA ALA A 95 -23.04 -22.37 -3.29
C ALA A 95 -21.86 -23.00 -2.55
N LYS A 96 -22.01 -23.36 -1.28
CA LYS A 96 -20.94 -24.01 -0.49
C LYS A 96 -20.64 -25.44 -1.00
N PHE A 97 -21.62 -26.13 -1.54
CA PHE A 97 -21.45 -27.50 -2.07
C PHE A 97 -20.78 -27.50 -3.45
N LEU A 98 -21.18 -26.56 -4.31
CA LEU A 98 -20.69 -26.49 -5.70
C LEU A 98 -19.37 -25.75 -5.85
N PHE A 99 -19.02 -24.86 -4.92
CA PHE A 99 -17.89 -23.95 -5.07
C PHE A 99 -17.08 -23.86 -3.78
N ASN A 100 -15.79 -24.10 -3.87
CA ASN A 100 -14.84 -23.92 -2.76
C ASN A 100 -14.03 -22.63 -2.91
N GLY A 101 -13.66 -22.01 -1.77
CA GLY A 101 -12.70 -20.90 -1.70
C GLY A 101 -13.15 -19.63 -2.45
N ALA A 102 -12.29 -19.10 -3.30
CA ALA A 102 -12.48 -17.81 -3.99
C ALA A 102 -13.71 -17.80 -4.91
N ILE A 103 -14.03 -18.92 -5.57
CA ILE A 103 -15.20 -19.03 -6.45
C ILE A 103 -16.49 -18.91 -5.62
N ALA A 104 -16.55 -19.55 -4.45
CA ALA A 104 -17.69 -19.42 -3.55
C ALA A 104 -17.86 -17.97 -3.07
N ALA A 105 -16.77 -17.28 -2.73
CA ALA A 105 -16.78 -15.87 -2.32
C ALA A 105 -17.34 -14.97 -3.42
N ASP A 106 -16.94 -15.17 -4.68
CA ASP A 106 -17.43 -14.41 -5.82
C ASP A 106 -18.91 -14.65 -6.10
N VAL A 107 -19.35 -15.90 -6.05
CA VAL A 107 -20.78 -16.25 -6.17
C VAL A 107 -21.60 -15.62 -5.05
N TYR A 108 -21.15 -15.71 -3.79
CA TYR A 108 -21.81 -15.05 -2.67
C TYR A 108 -21.89 -13.54 -2.86
N ARG A 109 -20.81 -12.91 -3.32
CA ARG A 109 -20.76 -11.48 -3.60
C ARG A 109 -21.82 -11.08 -4.63
N LYS A 110 -21.89 -11.77 -5.76
CA LYS A 110 -22.89 -11.53 -6.81
C LYS A 110 -24.33 -11.70 -6.33
N LEU A 111 -24.59 -12.67 -5.46
CA LEU A 111 -25.91 -12.92 -4.90
C LEU A 111 -26.33 -11.87 -3.86
N VAL A 112 -25.39 -11.39 -3.04
CA VAL A 112 -25.65 -10.35 -2.01
C VAL A 112 -25.86 -9.00 -2.67
N PHE A 113 -24.97 -8.63 -3.58
CA PHE A 113 -24.94 -7.28 -4.16
C PHE A 113 -25.74 -7.11 -5.45
N LYS A 114 -26.33 -8.20 -6.00
CA LYS A 114 -27.27 -8.15 -7.16
C LYS A 114 -26.76 -7.27 -8.32
N ASN A 115 -25.52 -7.47 -8.74
CA ASN A 115 -24.84 -6.69 -9.78
C ASN A 115 -24.44 -5.25 -9.38
N ASP A 116 -24.33 -4.97 -8.09
CA ASP A 116 -23.73 -3.73 -7.63
C ASP A 116 -22.28 -3.63 -8.12
N PRO A 117 -21.91 -2.61 -8.89
CA PRO A 117 -20.54 -2.45 -9.39
C PRO A 117 -19.52 -2.25 -8.27
N GLU A 118 -19.95 -1.81 -7.08
CA GLU A 118 -19.06 -1.68 -5.92
C GLU A 118 -18.78 -3.00 -5.19
N ALA A 119 -19.45 -4.09 -5.57
CA ALA A 119 -19.29 -5.41 -4.91
C ALA A 119 -17.83 -5.85 -4.78
N GLU A 120 -16.99 -5.55 -5.77
CA GLU A 120 -15.58 -5.91 -5.78
C GLU A 120 -14.74 -5.16 -4.74
N THR A 121 -15.27 -4.08 -4.15
CA THR A 121 -14.57 -3.35 -3.07
C THR A 121 -14.61 -4.09 -1.73
N TYR A 122 -15.45 -5.12 -1.59
CA TYR A 122 -15.66 -5.83 -0.34
C TYR A 122 -14.87 -7.13 -0.26
N ILE A 123 -14.41 -7.45 0.96
CA ILE A 123 -13.91 -8.77 1.35
C ILE A 123 -15.01 -9.55 2.07
N LEU A 124 -15.04 -10.86 1.86
CA LEU A 124 -15.89 -11.77 2.61
C LEU A 124 -15.16 -12.34 3.83
N ASP A 125 -15.69 -12.03 5.02
CA ASP A 125 -15.37 -12.76 6.25
C ASP A 125 -16.24 -14.02 6.33
N MET A 126 -15.61 -15.17 6.15
CA MET A 126 -16.29 -16.46 6.15
C MET A 126 -16.83 -16.85 7.54
N ASN A 127 -16.17 -16.43 8.62
CA ASN A 127 -16.56 -16.76 9.98
C ASN A 127 -17.81 -15.98 10.40
N LYS A 128 -17.78 -14.68 10.19
CA LYS A 128 -18.89 -13.78 10.51
C LYS A 128 -19.99 -13.78 9.44
N LYS A 129 -19.72 -14.33 8.24
CA LYS A 129 -20.64 -14.32 7.09
C LYS A 129 -21.03 -12.90 6.68
N GLN A 130 -20.09 -12.01 6.73
CA GLN A 130 -20.23 -10.59 6.41
C GLN A 130 -19.25 -10.20 5.33
N PHE A 131 -19.66 -9.23 4.50
CA PHE A 131 -18.75 -8.53 3.61
C PHE A 131 -18.35 -7.22 4.26
N TYR A 132 -17.09 -6.84 4.15
CA TYR A 132 -16.59 -5.60 4.71
C TYR A 132 -15.55 -4.92 3.83
N ARG A 133 -15.44 -3.61 3.97
CA ARG A 133 -14.39 -2.78 3.38
C ARG A 133 -14.07 -1.60 4.30
N PRO A 134 -12.85 -1.03 4.25
CA PRO A 134 -12.57 0.21 4.95
C PRO A 134 -13.47 1.33 4.43
N ASN A 135 -14.08 2.07 5.34
CA ASN A 135 -14.89 3.25 5.04
C ASN A 135 -14.03 4.51 5.13
N TRP A 136 -13.36 4.82 4.03
CA TRP A 136 -12.47 5.97 4.00
C TRP A 136 -13.17 7.33 4.13
N ASP A 137 -14.49 7.39 4.01
CA ASP A 137 -15.29 8.62 4.19
C ASP A 137 -15.68 8.85 5.67
N ALA A 138 -15.47 7.85 6.54
CA ALA A 138 -15.69 8.00 7.98
C ALA A 138 -14.76 9.07 8.57
N PRO A 139 -15.18 9.77 9.67
CA PRO A 139 -14.34 10.75 10.37
C PRO A 139 -13.01 10.12 10.85
N LEU A 140 -11.93 10.92 10.88
CA LEU A 140 -10.60 10.41 11.27
C LEU A 140 -10.59 9.85 12.71
N GLU A 141 -11.37 10.43 13.59
CA GLU A 141 -11.41 10.11 15.03
C GLU A 141 -11.90 8.70 15.33
N VAL A 142 -12.60 8.06 14.37
CA VAL A 142 -13.09 6.68 14.55
C VAL A 142 -12.09 5.63 14.11
N PHE A 143 -11.01 6.03 13.43
CA PHE A 143 -9.96 5.10 13.00
C PHE A 143 -9.05 4.68 14.17
N PRO A 144 -8.44 3.48 14.10
CA PRO A 144 -7.51 3.03 15.13
C PRO A 144 -6.34 4.01 15.30
N LYS A 145 -5.95 4.26 16.55
CA LYS A 145 -4.76 5.08 16.86
C LYS A 145 -3.46 4.30 16.68
N GLU A 146 -3.52 2.99 16.87
CA GLU A 146 -2.43 2.05 16.67
C GLU A 146 -2.83 1.04 15.59
N VAL A 147 -1.85 0.51 14.87
CA VAL A 147 -2.11 -0.54 13.86
C VAL A 147 -2.65 -1.78 14.58
N PRO A 148 -3.83 -2.29 14.17
CA PRO A 148 -4.39 -3.50 14.79
C PRO A 148 -3.43 -4.69 14.68
N SER A 149 -3.32 -5.48 15.75
CA SER A 149 -2.38 -6.61 15.84
C SER A 149 -2.71 -7.77 14.88
N ASP A 150 -3.91 -7.78 14.32
CA ASP A 150 -4.36 -8.74 13.30
C ASP A 150 -4.17 -8.24 11.86
N MET A 151 -3.48 -7.09 11.69
CA MET A 151 -3.01 -6.59 10.40
C MET A 151 -1.57 -7.02 10.13
N PRO A 152 -1.19 -7.24 8.86
CA PRO A 152 0.23 -7.41 8.52
C PRO A 152 0.99 -6.08 8.65
N ASP A 153 2.31 -6.16 8.70
CA ASP A 153 3.16 -4.97 8.68
C ASP A 153 3.18 -4.35 7.29
N ILE A 154 2.28 -3.39 7.04
CA ILE A 154 2.13 -2.74 5.74
C ILE A 154 3.07 -1.53 5.64
N VAL A 155 3.87 -1.50 4.56
CA VAL A 155 4.56 -0.32 4.07
C VAL A 155 3.67 0.34 3.02
N PHE A 156 3.13 1.52 3.32
CA PHE A 156 2.28 2.24 2.39
C PHE A 156 3.12 2.99 1.34
N GLN A 157 2.91 2.70 0.06
CA GLN A 157 3.65 3.39 -0.99
C GLN A 157 2.83 4.49 -1.66
N ILE A 158 3.39 5.71 -1.69
CA ILE A 158 2.86 6.86 -2.43
C ILE A 158 3.72 7.09 -3.66
N SER A 159 3.10 7.26 -4.83
CA SER A 159 3.78 7.64 -6.08
C SER A 159 3.15 8.90 -6.68
N SER A 160 3.57 9.28 -7.88
CA SER A 160 3.16 10.51 -8.57
C SER A 160 1.64 10.65 -8.76
N GLY A 161 0.88 9.53 -8.78
CA GLY A 161 -0.58 9.55 -8.86
C GLY A 161 -1.28 9.82 -7.53
N LEU A 162 -0.56 9.82 -6.39
CA LEU A 162 -1.08 10.00 -5.02
C LEU A 162 -2.24 9.05 -4.66
N TYR A 163 -2.34 7.89 -5.32
CA TYR A 163 -3.46 6.97 -5.10
C TYR A 163 -3.50 6.47 -3.66
N GLY A 164 -4.72 6.43 -3.13
CA GLY A 164 -4.97 6.12 -1.73
C GLY A 164 -4.92 7.32 -0.79
N THR A 165 -4.32 8.43 -1.21
CA THR A 165 -4.17 9.67 -0.41
C THR A 165 -4.52 10.94 -1.17
N ARG A 166 -5.20 10.83 -2.30
CA ARG A 166 -5.62 11.99 -3.09
C ARG A 166 -7.08 12.33 -2.90
N ASP A 167 -7.40 13.60 -3.03
CA ASP A 167 -8.77 14.08 -3.17
C ASP A 167 -9.32 13.85 -4.60
N LYS A 168 -10.56 14.25 -4.85
CA LYS A 168 -11.21 14.15 -6.18
C LYS A 168 -10.54 15.03 -7.23
N ASN A 169 -9.79 16.06 -6.82
CA ASN A 169 -9.04 16.95 -7.71
C ASN A 169 -7.61 16.46 -7.97
N GLY A 170 -7.23 15.33 -7.39
CA GLY A 170 -5.91 14.73 -7.55
C GLY A 170 -4.83 15.33 -6.65
N LYS A 171 -5.20 16.16 -5.67
CA LYS A 171 -4.26 16.73 -4.70
C LYS A 171 -4.13 15.83 -3.48
N PHE A 172 -3.01 15.96 -2.77
CA PHE A 172 -2.80 15.25 -1.51
C PHE A 172 -3.87 15.62 -0.48
N ASP A 173 -4.44 14.60 0.16
CA ASP A 173 -5.44 14.70 1.22
C ASP A 173 -4.82 14.16 2.53
N ALA A 174 -4.50 15.08 3.44
CA ALA A 174 -3.89 14.76 4.71
C ALA A 174 -4.76 13.86 5.60
N TYR A 175 -6.09 14.09 5.63
CA TYR A 175 -7.01 13.25 6.41
C TYR A 175 -7.08 11.83 5.86
N ARG A 176 -7.12 11.70 4.53
CA ARG A 176 -7.09 10.38 3.88
C ARG A 176 -5.79 9.66 4.18
N TYR A 177 -4.65 10.36 4.14
CA TYR A 177 -3.35 9.81 4.49
C TYR A 177 -3.34 9.29 5.93
N GLN A 178 -3.79 10.10 6.91
CA GLN A 178 -3.82 9.69 8.32
C GLN A 178 -4.70 8.45 8.54
N LYS A 179 -5.88 8.36 7.87
CA LYS A 179 -6.75 7.18 7.93
C LYS A 179 -6.05 5.93 7.40
N VAL A 180 -5.34 6.02 6.29
CA VAL A 180 -4.57 4.90 5.74
C VAL A 180 -3.46 4.50 6.70
N MET A 181 -2.76 5.48 7.29
CA MET A 181 -1.68 5.22 8.24
C MET A 181 -2.14 4.60 9.56
N SER A 182 -3.44 4.62 9.88
CA SER A 182 -3.99 3.83 11.00
C SER A 182 -3.78 2.32 10.82
N PHE A 183 -3.51 1.85 9.60
CA PHE A 183 -3.31 0.43 9.28
C PHE A 183 -1.92 0.12 8.71
N CYS A 184 -1.04 1.10 8.62
CA CYS A 184 0.28 0.93 8.01
C CYS A 184 1.39 1.30 9.00
N GLN A 185 2.53 0.61 8.93
CA GLN A 185 3.66 0.83 9.84
C GLN A 185 4.54 2.00 9.41
N MET A 186 4.75 2.18 8.10
CA MET A 186 5.59 3.25 7.56
C MET A 186 5.16 3.61 6.13
N THR A 187 5.70 4.72 5.62
CA THR A 187 5.44 5.22 4.27
C THR A 187 6.69 5.17 3.42
N GLU A 188 6.54 4.79 2.15
CA GLU A 188 7.57 4.88 1.11
C GLU A 188 7.11 5.79 -0.01
N ILE A 189 7.86 6.87 -0.30
CA ILE A 189 7.63 7.72 -1.48
C ILE A 189 8.39 7.14 -2.66
N LYS A 190 7.69 6.68 -3.68
CA LYS A 190 8.30 6.19 -4.92
C LYS A 190 8.61 7.36 -5.85
N ILE A 191 9.89 7.70 -5.96
CA ILE A 191 10.39 8.74 -6.86
C ILE A 191 10.67 8.16 -8.25
N ALA A 192 11.25 6.95 -8.30
CA ALA A 192 11.62 6.29 -9.53
C ALA A 192 11.46 4.76 -9.44
N GLN A 193 11.62 4.09 -10.58
CA GLN A 193 11.61 2.64 -10.72
C GLN A 193 12.62 2.23 -11.78
N GLY A 194 13.43 1.20 -11.52
CA GLY A 194 14.62 0.87 -12.32
C GLY A 194 14.39 0.65 -13.80
N ALA A 195 13.48 -0.26 -14.16
CA ALA A 195 13.22 -0.59 -15.55
C ALA A 195 12.12 0.28 -16.22
N LYS A 196 11.50 1.19 -15.48
CA LYS A 196 10.43 2.06 -15.98
C LYS A 196 10.49 3.43 -15.31
N GLN A 197 11.26 4.31 -15.89
CA GLN A 197 11.49 5.67 -15.37
C GLN A 197 10.31 6.64 -15.60
N THR A 198 9.41 6.31 -16.53
CA THR A 198 8.30 7.18 -16.92
C THR A 198 7.00 6.82 -16.20
N GLY A 199 6.05 7.77 -16.15
CA GLY A 199 4.73 7.60 -15.55
C GLY A 199 3.95 6.41 -16.10
N GLY A 200 2.99 5.94 -15.33
CA GLY A 200 2.16 4.79 -15.68
C GLY A 200 0.87 5.16 -16.38
N LYS A 201 0.40 4.25 -17.23
CA LYS A 201 -0.97 4.26 -17.75
C LYS A 201 -1.71 3.02 -17.27
N LEU A 202 -2.91 3.20 -16.71
CA LEU A 202 -3.87 2.13 -16.48
C LEU A 202 -5.04 2.32 -17.46
N SER A 203 -5.25 1.34 -18.32
CA SER A 203 -6.37 1.37 -19.28
C SER A 203 -7.72 1.42 -18.54
N GLY A 204 -8.66 2.21 -19.05
CA GLY A 204 -10.01 2.34 -18.50
C GLY A 204 -10.72 0.99 -18.29
N GLN A 205 -10.47 0.00 -19.15
CA GLN A 205 -11.00 -1.36 -19.00
C GLN A 205 -10.53 -2.04 -17.69
N LYS A 206 -9.35 -1.65 -17.16
CA LYS A 206 -8.80 -2.15 -15.90
C LYS A 206 -9.17 -1.28 -14.70
N VAL A 207 -9.72 -0.08 -14.94
CA VAL A 207 -10.19 0.81 -13.89
C VAL A 207 -11.60 0.39 -13.51
N THR A 208 -11.71 -0.76 -12.83
CA THR A 208 -12.98 -1.24 -12.29
C THR A 208 -13.51 -0.29 -11.21
N PRO A 209 -14.79 -0.36 -10.82
CA PRO A 209 -15.32 0.42 -9.70
C PRO A 209 -14.53 0.25 -8.40
N ALA A 210 -13.99 -0.95 -8.15
CA ALA A 210 -13.11 -1.20 -7.01
C ALA A 210 -11.82 -0.39 -7.10
N ILE A 211 -11.13 -0.43 -8.21
CA ILE A 211 -9.91 0.36 -8.45
C ILE A 211 -10.21 1.85 -8.36
N ALA A 212 -11.34 2.30 -8.95
CA ALA A 212 -11.78 3.69 -8.90
C ALA A 212 -12.01 4.18 -7.46
N TYR A 213 -12.65 3.36 -6.63
CA TYR A 213 -12.91 3.66 -5.22
C TYR A 213 -11.60 3.88 -4.44
N TYR A 214 -10.64 2.92 -4.54
CA TYR A 214 -9.40 3.00 -3.78
C TYR A 214 -8.43 4.06 -4.29
N ARG A 215 -8.43 4.31 -5.60
CA ARG A 215 -7.56 5.34 -6.22
C ARG A 215 -8.18 6.74 -6.24
N ASN A 216 -9.44 6.87 -5.88
CA ASN A 216 -10.22 8.10 -5.98
C ASN A 216 -10.16 8.71 -7.41
N VAL A 217 -10.53 7.89 -8.39
CA VAL A 217 -10.59 8.23 -9.81
C VAL A 217 -11.93 7.80 -10.41
N GLU A 218 -12.21 8.20 -11.63
CA GLU A 218 -13.44 7.80 -12.33
C GLU A 218 -13.30 6.40 -12.93
N ALA A 219 -14.31 5.55 -12.69
CA ALA A 219 -14.32 4.19 -13.23
C ALA A 219 -14.39 4.18 -14.76
N TYR A 220 -13.76 3.16 -15.36
CA TYR A 220 -13.73 2.91 -16.79
C TYR A 220 -13.08 4.00 -17.64
N LYS A 221 -12.37 4.95 -17.04
CA LYS A 221 -11.55 5.94 -17.75
C LYS A 221 -10.06 5.60 -17.62
N ASP A 222 -9.31 5.91 -18.68
CA ASP A 222 -7.84 5.80 -18.65
C ASP A 222 -7.28 6.68 -17.55
N VAL A 223 -6.39 6.12 -16.74
CA VAL A 223 -5.72 6.83 -15.66
C VAL A 223 -4.24 6.93 -15.96
N PHE A 224 -3.72 8.15 -15.92
CA PHE A 224 -2.32 8.46 -16.15
C PHE A 224 -1.68 8.93 -14.85
N SER A 225 -0.56 8.35 -14.48
CA SER A 225 0.28 8.86 -13.41
C SER A 225 1.26 9.89 -14.00
N PRO A 226 1.44 11.06 -13.38
CA PRO A 226 2.45 12.02 -13.79
C PRO A 226 3.85 11.40 -13.82
N ASN A 227 4.73 11.89 -14.70
CA ASN A 227 6.11 11.41 -14.79
C ASN A 227 6.96 11.85 -13.59
N ARG A 228 6.56 12.92 -12.92
CA ARG A 228 7.25 13.47 -11.74
C ARG A 228 6.35 13.40 -10.52
N PHE A 229 6.94 13.10 -9.37
CA PHE A 229 6.25 13.23 -8.09
C PHE A 229 5.90 14.71 -7.85
N PRO A 230 4.64 15.06 -7.51
CA PRO A 230 4.19 16.45 -7.52
C PRO A 230 4.87 17.35 -6.47
N TYR A 231 5.43 16.77 -5.41
CA TYR A 231 6.14 17.46 -4.33
C TYR A 231 7.65 17.19 -4.38
N ALA A 232 8.23 17.07 -5.58
CA ALA A 232 9.66 16.83 -5.79
C ALA A 232 10.19 17.66 -6.96
N ASN A 233 9.85 18.95 -7.00
CA ASN A 233 10.46 19.90 -7.94
C ASN A 233 11.91 20.23 -7.55
N SER A 234 12.22 20.12 -6.26
CA SER A 234 13.57 20.12 -5.70
C SER A 234 13.68 19.05 -4.60
N ILE A 235 14.91 18.80 -4.14
CA ILE A 235 15.15 17.87 -3.02
C ILE A 235 14.63 18.47 -1.72
N GLU A 236 14.74 19.76 -1.56
CA GLU A 236 14.22 20.51 -0.41
C GLU A 236 12.70 20.36 -0.32
N GLU A 237 11.99 20.57 -1.42
CA GLU A 237 10.52 20.40 -1.47
C GLU A 237 10.11 18.95 -1.15
N LEU A 238 10.84 17.97 -1.68
CA LEU A 238 10.60 16.56 -1.37
C LEU A 238 10.78 16.29 0.12
N PHE A 239 11.83 16.82 0.73
CA PHE A 239 12.09 16.60 2.14
C PHE A 239 11.11 17.35 3.05
N ASP A 240 10.64 18.52 2.64
CA ASP A 240 9.55 19.22 3.33
C ASP A 240 8.26 18.40 3.30
N PHE A 241 7.96 17.78 2.16
CA PHE A 241 6.82 16.87 2.06
C PHE A 241 7.00 15.59 2.91
N ILE A 242 8.21 15.03 2.96
CA ILE A 242 8.54 13.93 3.87
C ILE A 242 8.27 14.35 5.33
N GLY A 243 8.75 15.53 5.74
CA GLY A 243 8.47 16.08 7.07
C GLY A 243 6.99 16.20 7.37
N THR A 244 6.22 16.71 6.41
CA THR A 244 4.74 16.77 6.53
C THR A 244 4.13 15.39 6.79
N LEU A 245 4.55 14.35 6.06
CA LEU A 245 4.04 12.99 6.26
C LEU A 245 4.45 12.39 7.61
N GLN A 246 5.69 12.70 8.06
CA GLN A 246 6.20 12.30 9.37
C GLN A 246 5.38 12.93 10.51
N GLU A 247 5.09 14.22 10.42
CA GLU A 247 4.25 14.94 11.39
C GLU A 247 2.82 14.41 11.42
N LEU A 248 2.20 14.18 10.26
CA LEU A 248 0.82 13.71 10.16
C LEU A 248 0.63 12.30 10.72
N SER A 249 1.63 11.43 10.64
CA SER A 249 1.51 10.03 11.03
C SER A 249 2.24 9.67 12.33
N GLY A 250 3.28 10.43 12.69
CA GLY A 250 4.23 10.07 13.74
C GLY A 250 5.13 8.88 13.39
N LYS A 251 5.07 8.39 12.14
CA LYS A 251 5.68 7.13 11.67
C LYS A 251 6.82 7.37 10.70
N PRO A 252 7.69 6.35 10.47
CA PRO A 252 8.80 6.45 9.52
C PRO A 252 8.31 6.73 8.09
N VAL A 253 9.01 7.63 7.42
CA VAL A 253 8.80 7.95 6.00
C VAL A 253 10.13 7.84 5.27
N GLY A 254 10.17 6.96 4.28
CA GLY A 254 11.33 6.79 3.40
C GLY A 254 11.01 7.13 1.96
N MET A 255 12.00 6.98 1.11
CA MET A 255 11.85 7.16 -0.34
C MET A 255 12.51 6.03 -1.12
N LYS A 256 11.94 5.70 -2.29
CA LYS A 256 12.52 4.77 -3.24
C LYS A 256 13.09 5.51 -4.44
N ILE A 257 14.37 5.29 -4.71
CA ILE A 257 15.13 5.88 -5.81
C ILE A 257 15.80 4.80 -6.65
N VAL A 258 16.24 5.19 -7.84
CA VAL A 258 17.11 4.40 -8.71
C VAL A 258 18.47 5.09 -8.78
N ILE A 259 19.52 4.33 -8.61
CA ILE A 259 20.88 4.83 -8.77
C ILE A 259 21.39 4.36 -10.13
N SER A 260 21.63 5.32 -11.02
CA SER A 260 22.31 5.10 -12.29
C SER A 260 23.81 5.47 -12.21
N ASP A 261 24.14 6.39 -11.33
CA ASP A 261 25.49 6.88 -11.05
C ASP A 261 25.56 7.33 -9.58
N MET A 262 26.74 7.22 -8.96
CA MET A 262 26.98 7.71 -7.60
C MET A 262 26.71 9.22 -7.45
N GLN A 263 26.87 9.99 -8.51
CA GLN A 263 26.55 11.42 -8.53
C GLN A 263 25.05 11.69 -8.29
N ASN A 264 24.18 10.72 -8.58
CA ASN A 264 22.74 10.87 -8.39
C ASN A 264 22.33 10.82 -6.92
N ILE A 265 23.11 10.21 -6.04
CA ILE A 265 22.82 10.12 -4.60
C ILE A 265 23.44 11.27 -3.79
N GLU A 266 24.51 11.86 -4.29
CA GLU A 266 25.24 12.92 -3.60
C GLU A 266 24.38 14.13 -3.22
N PRO A 267 23.49 14.66 -4.08
CA PRO A 267 22.61 15.78 -3.72
C PRO A 267 21.69 15.45 -2.53
N TYR A 268 21.15 14.23 -2.46
CA TYR A 268 20.33 13.78 -1.33
C TYR A 268 21.13 13.72 -0.04
N ALA A 269 22.34 13.14 -0.10
CA ALA A 269 23.23 13.07 1.06
C ALA A 269 23.63 14.46 1.59
N LYS A 270 23.91 15.41 0.68
CA LYS A 270 24.22 16.81 1.04
C LYS A 270 23.04 17.48 1.73
N GLU A 271 21.82 17.30 1.23
CA GLU A 271 20.64 17.91 1.82
C GLU A 271 20.27 17.26 3.16
N ILE A 272 20.43 15.93 3.32
CA ILE A 272 20.29 15.27 4.63
C ILE A 272 21.27 15.89 5.62
N LYS A 273 22.55 15.95 5.26
CA LYS A 273 23.57 16.52 6.14
C LYS A 273 23.23 17.98 6.50
N ARG A 274 22.85 18.81 5.54
CA ARG A 274 22.47 20.22 5.77
C ARG A 274 21.33 20.32 6.79
N ARG A 275 20.28 19.47 6.67
CA ARG A 275 19.15 19.47 7.60
C ARG A 275 19.57 19.01 9.00
N VAL A 276 20.36 17.96 9.08
CA VAL A 276 20.94 17.51 10.37
C VAL A 276 21.74 18.61 11.05
N ASP A 277 22.61 19.28 10.31
CA ASP A 277 23.46 20.38 10.84
C ASP A 277 22.60 21.58 11.32
N LEU A 278 21.43 21.79 10.75
CA LEU A 278 20.47 22.83 11.12
C LEU A 278 19.42 22.39 12.16
N GLY A 279 19.45 21.14 12.59
CA GLY A 279 18.45 20.59 13.51
C GLY A 279 17.05 20.43 12.89
N ILE A 280 16.94 20.36 11.55
CA ILE A 280 15.68 20.16 10.83
C ILE A 280 15.46 18.67 10.66
N ASP A 281 14.43 18.11 11.33
CA ASP A 281 14.13 16.66 11.33
C ASP A 281 13.15 16.24 10.21
N ALA A 282 13.23 16.89 9.05
CA ALA A 282 12.42 16.62 7.86
C ALA A 282 13.30 16.04 6.75
N TYR A 283 13.64 14.76 6.84
CA TYR A 283 14.41 14.01 5.84
C TYR A 283 14.05 12.52 5.94
N PRO A 284 14.32 11.71 4.89
CA PRO A 284 13.88 10.32 4.87
C PRO A 284 14.49 9.51 6.03
N ASP A 285 13.67 8.67 6.69
CA ASP A 285 14.11 7.74 7.72
C ASP A 285 14.85 6.53 7.12
N TYR A 286 14.57 6.22 5.85
CA TYR A 286 15.25 5.17 5.10
C TYR A 286 15.19 5.46 3.59
N ILE A 287 16.07 4.81 2.84
CA ILE A 287 16.10 4.89 1.38
C ILE A 287 16.05 3.47 0.81
N THR A 288 15.08 3.24 -0.07
CA THR A 288 14.99 2.00 -0.86
C THR A 288 15.71 2.21 -2.18
N LEU A 289 16.67 1.36 -2.47
CA LEU A 289 17.38 1.34 -3.76
C LEU A 289 16.70 0.34 -4.69
N ASP A 290 16.09 0.85 -5.76
CA ASP A 290 15.51 0.01 -6.80
C ASP A 290 16.60 -0.33 -7.84
N SER A 291 16.77 -1.62 -8.18
CA SER A 291 17.77 -2.00 -9.16
C SER A 291 17.32 -1.67 -10.59
N GLY A 292 18.26 -1.63 -11.53
CA GLY A 292 17.98 -1.42 -12.95
C GLY A 292 17.02 -2.45 -13.57
N SER A 293 16.91 -3.64 -12.96
CA SER A 293 15.92 -4.66 -13.33
C SER A 293 14.58 -4.49 -12.63
N GLY A 294 14.47 -3.62 -11.60
CA GLY A 294 13.24 -3.37 -10.87
C GLY A 294 12.19 -2.72 -11.77
N GLY A 295 11.06 -3.40 -11.97
CA GLY A 295 10.08 -2.85 -12.89
C GLY A 295 8.77 -3.63 -12.94
N SER A 296 7.87 -3.19 -13.83
CA SER A 296 6.62 -3.87 -14.13
C SER A 296 6.77 -4.75 -15.38
N ALA A 297 5.84 -5.69 -15.59
CA ALA A 297 5.75 -6.51 -16.80
C ALA A 297 5.63 -5.68 -18.11
N THR A 298 5.30 -4.39 -18.00
CA THR A 298 5.22 -3.45 -19.13
C THR A 298 6.45 -2.56 -19.26
N ALA A 299 7.53 -2.85 -18.55
CA ALA A 299 8.80 -2.15 -18.71
C ALA A 299 9.36 -2.40 -20.12
N GLN A 300 9.93 -1.34 -20.71
CA GLN A 300 10.59 -1.46 -22.00
C GLN A 300 11.89 -2.24 -21.84
N LEU A 301 12.10 -3.24 -22.70
CA LEU A 301 13.28 -4.11 -22.60
C LEU A 301 14.59 -3.33 -22.72
N GLU A 302 14.58 -2.25 -23.52
CA GLU A 302 15.73 -1.36 -23.72
C GLU A 302 16.11 -0.59 -22.46
N MET A 303 15.19 -0.41 -21.53
CA MET A 303 15.43 0.31 -20.27
C MET A 303 15.82 -0.61 -19.12
N THR A 304 15.44 -1.90 -19.23
CA THR A 304 15.76 -2.89 -18.19
C THR A 304 17.28 -3.07 -18.09
N GLU A 305 17.82 -2.89 -16.89
CA GLU A 305 19.26 -2.97 -16.57
C GLU A 305 20.15 -1.92 -17.24
N ARG A 306 19.55 -0.91 -17.92
CA ARG A 306 20.30 0.16 -18.59
C ARG A 306 20.11 1.52 -17.95
N ALA A 307 18.95 1.75 -17.32
CA ALA A 307 18.64 3.02 -16.70
C ALA A 307 19.12 3.10 -15.24
N GLY A 308 19.35 1.99 -14.58
CA GLY A 308 19.85 1.92 -13.22
C GLY A 308 20.92 0.85 -13.04
N LEU A 309 21.70 0.98 -11.97
CA LEU A 309 22.71 -0.03 -11.59
C LEU A 309 22.02 -1.33 -11.17
N THR A 310 22.64 -2.44 -11.45
CA THR A 310 22.23 -3.75 -10.92
C THR A 310 22.62 -3.85 -9.44
N VAL A 311 21.71 -4.36 -8.60
CA VAL A 311 22.04 -4.72 -7.21
C VAL A 311 22.72 -6.10 -7.25
N ARG A 312 24.02 -6.14 -7.01
CA ARG A 312 24.83 -7.35 -6.86
C ARG A 312 25.61 -7.27 -5.56
#